data_a6f2f4f3fc4469863e25f51b4c9c9714
#
_entry.id   a6f2f4f3fc4469863e25f51b4c9c9714
#
_cell.length_a   1.000
_cell.length_b   1.000
_cell.length_c   1.000
_cell.angle_alpha   90.00
_cell.angle_beta   90.00
_cell.angle_gamma   90.00
#
_symmetry.space_group_name_H-M   'P 1'
#
loop_
_entity.id
_entity.type
_entity.pdbx_description
1 polymer ?
#
loop_
_entity_poly.entity_id
_entity_poly.type
_entity_poly.pdbx_seq_one_letter_code
_entity_poly.pdbx_strand_id
1 'polypeptide(L)'
;MQGAENVWRYDLDNNRVKTIQPLEVEGYEKYRFNWNAPITTSFHKPDRFFIGSQYLHVSDDMGDTWKIISPDLTTNDKSKQTQAESGGLSMDNSGAENHTTIFTIAESPIDENVIWVGTDDGNIQLT
;
A
#
# COMPACT_ATOMS: atom_id res chain seq x y z
N MET A 1 7.71 5.20 8.73
CA MET A 1 7.27 6.48 8.14
C MET A 1 6.91 6.21 6.70
N GLN A 2 5.78 6.69 6.26
CA GLN A 2 5.33 6.52 4.89
C GLN A 2 4.83 7.87 4.32
N GLY A 3 4.86 7.99 3.01
CA GLY A 3 4.28 9.09 2.26
C GLY A 3 4.16 8.64 0.82
N ALA A 4 2.91 8.41 0.38
CA ALA A 4 2.63 7.87 -0.94
C ALA A 4 3.36 6.54 -1.19
N GLU A 5 4.11 6.47 -2.27
CA GLU A 5 4.93 5.29 -2.61
C GLU A 5 6.21 5.15 -1.78
N ASN A 6 6.55 6.16 -0.96
CA ASN A 6 7.81 6.15 -0.21
C ASN A 6 7.61 5.61 1.20
N VAL A 7 8.28 4.51 1.53
CA VAL A 7 8.25 3.88 2.85
C VAL A 7 9.67 3.70 3.36
N TRP A 8 9.91 4.19 4.57
CA TRP A 8 11.23 4.10 5.21
C TRP A 8 11.14 3.41 6.56
N ARG A 9 12.11 2.54 6.84
CA ARG A 9 12.41 2.01 8.17
C ARG A 9 13.57 2.80 8.75
N TYR A 10 13.36 3.35 9.94
CA TYR A 10 14.40 4.04 10.70
C TYR A 10 14.85 3.16 11.87
N ASP A 11 16.14 2.85 11.91
CA ASP A 11 16.78 2.14 13.01
C ASP A 11 17.22 3.17 14.06
N LEU A 12 16.58 3.13 15.23
CA LEU A 12 16.83 4.08 16.32
C LEU A 12 18.18 3.86 17.00
N ASP A 13 18.70 2.64 17.00
CA ASP A 13 19.95 2.31 17.68
C ASP A 13 21.18 2.76 16.87
N ASN A 14 21.08 2.68 15.56
CA ASN A 14 22.17 2.96 14.64
C ASN A 14 22.00 4.24 13.81
N ASN A 15 20.90 4.97 13.99
CA ASN A 15 20.55 6.14 13.19
C ASN A 15 20.58 5.88 11.66
N ARG A 16 20.13 4.70 11.23
CA ARG A 16 20.11 4.32 9.83
C ARG A 16 18.70 4.36 9.27
N VAL A 17 18.59 4.84 8.03
CA VAL A 17 17.35 4.83 7.26
C VAL A 17 17.50 3.85 6.11
N LYS A 18 16.50 3.00 5.92
CA LYS A 18 16.38 2.09 4.77
C LYS A 18 15.05 2.31 4.08
N THR A 19 15.07 2.45 2.76
CA THR A 19 13.87 2.40 1.95
C THR A 19 13.39 0.96 1.87
N ILE A 20 12.11 0.75 2.19
CA ILE A 20 11.49 -0.59 2.30
C ILE A 20 10.20 -0.73 1.50
N GLN A 21 9.87 0.21 0.62
CA GLN A 21 8.67 0.13 -0.20
C GLN A 21 8.66 -1.13 -1.09
N PRO A 22 7.47 -1.69 -1.40
CA PRO A 22 7.36 -2.77 -2.38
C PRO A 22 7.88 -2.31 -3.75
N LEU A 23 8.73 -3.13 -4.36
CA LEU A 23 9.20 -2.90 -5.72
C LEU A 23 8.22 -3.52 -6.72
N GLU A 24 8.10 -2.90 -7.89
CA GLU A 24 7.29 -3.43 -8.98
C GLU A 24 7.73 -4.84 -9.38
N VAL A 25 6.77 -5.72 -9.61
CA VAL A 25 6.99 -7.11 -10.01
C VAL A 25 6.48 -7.28 -11.44
N GLU A 26 7.28 -7.91 -12.29
CA GLU A 26 6.91 -8.21 -13.66
C GLU A 26 5.61 -9.05 -13.72
N GLY A 27 4.71 -8.67 -14.62
CA GLY A 27 3.39 -9.30 -14.78
C GLY A 27 2.27 -8.65 -13.98
N TYR A 28 2.57 -7.68 -13.12
CA TYR A 28 1.58 -6.86 -12.43
C TYR A 28 1.51 -5.44 -13.02
N GLU A 29 0.34 -4.79 -12.90
CA GLU A 29 0.23 -3.37 -13.23
C GLU A 29 1.10 -2.54 -12.29
N LYS A 30 1.57 -1.36 -12.76
CA LYS A 30 2.26 -0.38 -11.95
C LYS A 30 1.48 -0.12 -10.66
N TYR A 31 2.18 -0.07 -9.51
CA TYR A 31 1.53 0.15 -8.22
C TYR A 31 1.00 1.57 -8.11
N ARG A 32 -0.23 1.68 -7.65
CA ARG A 32 -0.89 2.93 -7.33
C ARG A 32 -0.92 3.10 -5.81
N PHE A 33 -0.27 4.12 -5.31
CA PHE A 33 -0.30 4.45 -3.88
C PHE A 33 -1.06 5.75 -3.66
N ASN A 34 -1.86 5.79 -2.61
CA ASN A 34 -2.49 7.02 -2.14
C ASN A 34 -1.48 7.83 -1.29
N TRP A 35 -1.75 9.12 -1.09
CA TRP A 35 -1.02 9.93 -0.11
C TRP A 35 -0.99 9.26 1.27
N ASN A 36 -2.10 8.68 1.68
CA ASN A 36 -2.27 7.94 2.93
C ASN A 36 -2.21 6.43 2.68
N ALA A 37 -1.26 5.95 1.88
CA ALA A 37 -1.08 4.51 1.68
C ALA A 37 -1.00 3.82 3.06
N PRO A 38 -1.90 2.85 3.36
CA PRO A 38 -1.95 2.25 4.67
C PRO A 38 -0.75 1.33 4.87
N ILE A 39 -0.08 1.48 6.02
CA ILE A 39 0.90 0.53 6.51
C ILE A 39 0.50 0.13 7.93
N THR A 40 0.47 -1.16 8.20
CA THR A 40 0.12 -1.69 9.52
C THR A 40 0.97 -2.90 9.88
N THR A 41 1.14 -3.12 11.18
CA THR A 41 1.82 -4.29 11.74
C THR A 41 0.83 -5.39 12.02
N SER A 42 1.27 -6.65 11.94
CA SER A 42 0.46 -7.81 12.31
C SER A 42 0.28 -7.90 13.82
N PHE A 43 -0.91 -8.35 14.26
CA PHE A 43 -1.17 -8.75 15.63
C PHE A 43 -0.53 -10.09 15.99
N HIS A 44 -0.29 -10.94 15.00
CA HIS A 44 0.13 -12.33 15.21
C HIS A 44 1.62 -12.55 15.02
N LYS A 45 2.29 -11.68 14.24
CA LYS A 45 3.73 -11.81 13.92
C LYS A 45 4.43 -10.47 14.04
N PRO A 46 5.40 -10.31 14.97
CA PRO A 46 6.01 -9.00 15.27
C PRO A 46 6.78 -8.38 14.09
N ASP A 47 7.32 -9.21 13.18
CA ASP A 47 8.10 -8.75 12.02
C ASP A 47 7.25 -8.61 10.75
N ARG A 48 5.94 -8.92 10.84
CA ARG A 48 5.02 -8.85 9.71
C ARG A 48 4.41 -7.46 9.57
N PHE A 49 4.53 -6.93 8.37
CA PHE A 49 3.90 -5.68 7.94
C PHE A 49 3.01 -5.92 6.74
N PHE A 50 1.96 -5.09 6.65
CA PHE A 50 1.11 -4.99 5.47
C PHE A 50 1.19 -3.58 4.92
N ILE A 51 1.14 -3.44 3.60
CA ILE A 51 0.99 -2.15 2.91
C ILE A 51 0.00 -2.31 1.75
N GLY A 52 -0.77 -1.26 1.48
CA GLY A 52 -1.75 -1.23 0.39
C GLY A 52 -1.29 -0.35 -0.77
N SER A 53 -1.26 -0.92 -1.97
CA SER A 53 -1.37 -0.22 -3.25
C SER A 53 -2.79 -0.44 -3.79
N GLN A 54 -2.99 -0.89 -5.03
CA GLN A 54 -4.21 -1.59 -5.46
C GLN A 54 -4.20 -3.05 -5.02
N TYR A 55 -3.02 -3.56 -4.66
CA TYR A 55 -2.79 -4.89 -4.13
C TYR A 55 -2.48 -4.82 -2.64
N LEU A 56 -2.81 -5.89 -1.92
CA LEU A 56 -2.35 -6.07 -0.56
C LEU A 56 -0.97 -6.75 -0.58
N HIS A 57 0.02 -6.08 -0.01
CA HIS A 57 1.38 -6.59 0.12
C HIS A 57 1.64 -6.99 1.56
N VAL A 58 2.38 -8.08 1.75
CA VAL A 58 2.86 -8.55 3.06
C VAL A 58 4.38 -8.69 3.04
N SER A 59 5.00 -8.30 4.13
CA SER A 59 6.40 -8.57 4.45
C SER A 59 6.49 -9.33 5.77
N ASP A 60 7.31 -10.36 5.84
CA ASP A 60 7.60 -11.12 7.06
C ASP A 60 9.01 -10.83 7.61
N ASP A 61 9.68 -9.80 7.10
CA ASP A 61 11.06 -9.41 7.42
C ASP A 61 11.22 -7.89 7.60
N MET A 62 10.20 -7.26 8.20
CA MET A 62 10.18 -5.82 8.49
C MET A 62 10.33 -4.93 7.24
N GLY A 63 9.84 -5.37 6.10
CA GLY A 63 9.84 -4.63 4.83
C GLY A 63 11.06 -4.86 3.95
N ASP A 64 11.93 -5.81 4.28
CA ASP A 64 13.09 -6.11 3.43
C ASP A 64 12.69 -6.82 2.14
N THR A 65 11.67 -7.69 2.20
CA THR A 65 11.03 -8.30 1.04
C THR A 65 9.51 -8.23 1.14
N TRP A 66 8.84 -8.16 -0.01
CA TRP A 66 7.38 -8.07 -0.11
C TRP A 66 6.81 -9.12 -1.03
N LYS A 67 5.61 -9.59 -0.68
CA LYS A 67 4.79 -10.49 -1.51
C LYS A 67 3.43 -9.87 -1.72
N ILE A 68 2.89 -9.99 -2.94
CA ILE A 68 1.49 -9.68 -3.23
C ILE A 68 0.65 -10.88 -2.79
N ILE A 69 -0.37 -10.62 -1.97
CA ILE A 69 -1.25 -11.66 -1.42
C ILE A 69 -2.72 -11.48 -1.82
N SER A 70 -3.01 -10.55 -2.73
CA SER A 70 -4.36 -10.33 -3.25
C SER A 70 -4.35 -10.04 -4.76
N PRO A 71 -5.48 -10.20 -5.48
CA PRO A 71 -5.71 -9.53 -6.74
C PRO A 71 -5.81 -8.01 -6.54
N ASP A 72 -6.08 -7.24 -7.63
CA ASP A 72 -6.52 -5.84 -7.50
C ASP A 72 -7.85 -5.81 -6.74
N LEU A 73 -7.87 -5.16 -5.58
CA LEU A 73 -9.03 -5.09 -4.68
C LEU A 73 -9.92 -3.86 -4.95
N THR A 74 -9.51 -3.02 -5.88
CA THR A 74 -10.18 -1.77 -6.26
C THR A 74 -11.19 -1.99 -7.39
N THR A 75 -11.94 -0.96 -7.77
CA THR A 75 -12.76 -1.00 -8.97
C THR A 75 -11.92 -0.92 -10.25
N ASN A 76 -10.68 -0.45 -10.12
CA ASN A 76 -9.75 -0.17 -11.23
C ASN A 76 -10.38 0.70 -12.34
N ASP A 77 -11.23 1.65 -11.95
CA ASP A 77 -11.92 2.56 -12.87
C ASP A 77 -10.92 3.52 -13.53
N LYS A 78 -10.57 3.22 -14.77
CA LYS A 78 -9.58 4.00 -15.54
C LYS A 78 -10.03 5.45 -15.77
N SER A 79 -11.33 5.74 -15.76
CA SER A 79 -11.83 7.11 -15.93
C SER A 79 -11.49 8.03 -14.77
N LYS A 80 -11.15 7.46 -13.61
CA LYS A 80 -10.76 8.16 -12.39
C LYS A 80 -9.24 8.18 -12.16
N GLN A 81 -8.46 7.54 -13.04
CA GLN A 81 -7.00 7.49 -12.99
C GLN A 81 -6.38 8.54 -13.94
N THR A 82 -6.83 9.79 -13.81
CA THR A 82 -6.47 10.89 -14.72
C THR A 82 -5.58 11.95 -14.04
N GLN A 83 -4.83 11.57 -13.03
CA GLN A 83 -3.95 12.47 -12.26
C GLN A 83 -2.94 13.21 -13.13
N ALA A 84 -2.55 12.67 -14.27
CA ALA A 84 -1.65 13.35 -15.21
C ALA A 84 -2.34 14.49 -16.00
N GLU A 85 -3.68 14.55 -15.97
CA GLU A 85 -4.51 15.53 -16.68
C GLU A 85 -5.16 16.53 -15.72
N SER A 86 -5.00 16.34 -14.41
CA SER A 86 -5.55 17.18 -13.36
C SER A 86 -4.49 18.15 -12.78
N GLY A 87 -4.90 19.05 -11.88
CA GLY A 87 -3.98 19.97 -11.18
C GLY A 87 -3.82 21.36 -11.80
N GLY A 88 -4.54 21.68 -12.85
CA GLY A 88 -4.55 23.03 -13.44
C GLY A 88 -3.20 23.42 -14.06
N LEU A 89 -2.51 24.43 -13.51
CA LEU A 89 -1.23 24.93 -14.05
C LEU A 89 -0.05 23.96 -13.82
N SER A 90 -0.14 23.10 -12.83
CA SER A 90 0.79 21.99 -12.58
C SER A 90 -0.01 20.70 -12.46
N MET A 91 0.46 19.64 -13.10
CA MET A 91 -0.20 18.34 -13.05
C MET A 91 -0.11 17.74 -11.64
N ASP A 92 -1.20 17.08 -11.19
CA ASP A 92 -1.24 16.26 -9.97
C ASP A 92 -0.55 14.91 -10.22
N ASN A 93 0.75 14.94 -10.40
CA ASN A 93 1.51 13.77 -10.81
C ASN A 93 2.81 13.62 -10.01
N SER A 94 2.71 13.67 -8.69
CA SER A 94 3.84 13.45 -7.78
C SER A 94 3.99 11.99 -7.33
N GLY A 95 3.16 11.09 -7.87
CA GLY A 95 3.16 9.66 -7.52
C GLY A 95 2.23 9.28 -6.35
N ALA A 96 1.51 10.27 -5.82
CA ALA A 96 0.63 10.09 -4.65
C ALA A 96 -0.85 10.34 -4.94
N GLU A 97 -1.17 11.04 -6.01
CA GLU A 97 -2.51 11.47 -6.40
C GLU A 97 -3.29 10.36 -7.11
N ASN A 98 -2.93 9.10 -6.83
CA ASN A 98 -3.63 7.96 -7.43
C ASN A 98 -4.98 7.74 -6.76
N HIS A 99 -5.99 7.48 -7.58
CA HIS A 99 -7.29 6.94 -7.20
C HIS A 99 -7.32 5.43 -7.48
N THR A 100 -8.32 4.71 -6.96
CA THR A 100 -8.42 3.25 -7.02
C THR A 100 -7.24 2.59 -6.29
N THR A 101 -7.15 2.89 -5.00
CA THR A 101 -6.09 2.43 -4.11
C THR A 101 -6.66 1.87 -2.81
N ILE A 102 -5.91 1.01 -2.14
CA ILE A 102 -6.23 0.60 -0.78
C ILE A 102 -5.99 1.78 0.15
N PHE A 103 -6.98 2.09 1.00
CA PHE A 103 -6.95 3.21 1.93
C PHE A 103 -6.85 2.77 3.40
N THR A 104 -7.32 1.57 3.72
CA THR A 104 -7.24 1.02 5.08
C THR A 104 -7.04 -0.50 5.05
N ILE A 105 -6.31 -1.00 6.05
CA ILE A 105 -6.05 -2.43 6.27
C ILE A 105 -6.26 -2.71 7.75
N ALA A 106 -6.98 -3.79 8.07
CA ALA A 106 -7.18 -4.26 9.44
C ALA A 106 -7.08 -5.79 9.50
N GLU A 107 -6.02 -6.30 10.08
CA GLU A 107 -5.91 -7.72 10.42
C GLU A 107 -6.76 -8.02 11.65
N SER A 108 -7.45 -9.16 11.64
CA SER A 108 -8.19 -9.62 12.83
C SER A 108 -7.22 -9.94 13.97
N PRO A 109 -7.48 -9.45 15.18
CA PRO A 109 -6.65 -9.82 16.35
C PRO A 109 -6.89 -11.25 16.83
N ILE A 110 -7.92 -11.95 16.29
CA ILE A 110 -8.33 -13.29 16.71
C ILE A 110 -7.84 -14.35 15.72
N ASP A 111 -7.83 -14.05 14.41
CA ASP A 111 -7.48 -14.98 13.35
C ASP A 111 -6.55 -14.31 12.32
N GLU A 112 -5.34 -14.82 12.20
CA GLU A 112 -4.32 -14.26 11.27
C GLU A 112 -4.68 -14.38 9.78
N ASN A 113 -5.68 -15.20 9.44
CA ASN A 113 -6.13 -15.36 8.06
C ASN A 113 -7.25 -14.39 7.68
N VAL A 114 -7.74 -13.60 8.62
CA VAL A 114 -8.83 -12.65 8.40
C VAL A 114 -8.28 -11.23 8.33
N ILE A 115 -8.33 -10.65 7.14
CA ILE A 115 -7.88 -9.27 6.87
C ILE A 115 -9.00 -8.52 6.16
N TRP A 116 -9.36 -7.37 6.71
CA TRP A 116 -10.28 -6.41 6.10
C TRP A 116 -9.48 -5.35 5.33
N VAL A 117 -9.93 -5.03 4.13
CA VAL A 117 -9.34 -3.98 3.29
C VAL A 117 -10.43 -3.07 2.79
N GLY A 118 -10.26 -1.77 2.98
CA GLY A 118 -11.12 -0.73 2.39
C GLY A 118 -10.36 0.07 1.35
N THR A 119 -11.03 0.42 0.25
CA THR A 119 -10.45 1.19 -0.85
C THR A 119 -11.06 2.60 -0.93
N ASP A 120 -10.35 3.54 -1.54
CA ASP A 120 -10.80 4.92 -1.71
C ASP A 120 -11.94 5.05 -2.73
N ASP A 121 -12.17 4.03 -3.53
CA ASP A 121 -13.25 3.94 -4.52
C ASP A 121 -14.49 3.17 -4.05
N GLY A 122 -14.54 2.85 -2.74
CA GLY A 122 -15.74 2.38 -2.03
C GLY A 122 -15.88 0.88 -1.87
N ASN A 123 -14.88 0.08 -2.20
CA ASN A 123 -14.90 -1.35 -1.95
C ASN A 123 -14.49 -1.68 -0.51
N ILE A 124 -15.14 -2.70 0.07
CA ILE A 124 -14.69 -3.36 1.30
C ILE A 124 -14.50 -4.84 0.96
N GLN A 125 -13.31 -5.33 1.18
CA GLN A 125 -12.91 -6.71 0.88
C GLN A 125 -12.52 -7.43 2.17
N LEU A 126 -12.78 -8.72 2.21
CA LEU A 126 -12.43 -9.62 3.31
C LEU A 126 -11.75 -10.86 2.72
N THR A 127 -10.62 -11.27 3.31
CA THR A 127 -9.95 -12.53 2.95
C THR A 127 -10.54 -13.70 3.72
#